data_b0f8cdfaf181de7576d86bb03aab304d
#
_entry.id   b0f8cdfaf181de7576d86bb03aab304d
#
_cell.length_a   1.000
_cell.length_b   1.000
_cell.length_c   1.000
_cell.angle_alpha   90.00
_cell.angle_beta   90.00
_cell.angle_gamma   90.00
#
_symmetry.space_group_name_H-M   'P 1'
#
loop_
_entity.id
_entity.type
_entity.pdbx_description
1 polymer ?
#
loop_
_entity_poly.entity_id
_entity_poly.type
_entity_poly.pdbx_seq_one_letter_code
_entity_poly.pdbx_strand_id
1 'polypeptide(L)'
;PNTKTDYNKMRRLINLDKLDGDRKGIIRNIAETGEITCRLEETFPAHQITDPDVFPSLLFYYGMLTIKATRGDKLILGIPNNNVRKQYYSYLLEMFSEKAYLNTNQLTDYYYDMAYDGKWREGLQFLADSYAKVSSVRDGIEAERNLQGFFMAYLNLNNYYYTAPELELNHGFCDFFLLPDLTHYPTKHSYILELKLIPKKEKGMTAEAYQSAIQKQWSDAEAQIKQYAEAPRVEALRQGTQLHRIILQFDGWKLFRMDEV
;
A
#
# COMPACT_ATOMS: atom_id res chain seq x y z
N PRO A 1 -10.21 22.01 7.42
CA PRO A 1 -9.17 21.26 8.09
C PRO A 1 -7.84 21.50 7.37
N ASN A 2 -6.82 21.83 8.15
CA ASN A 2 -5.55 22.34 7.61
C ASN A 2 -4.60 21.18 7.29
N THR A 3 -4.97 20.34 6.31
CA THR A 3 -4.22 19.13 5.90
C THR A 3 -2.76 19.40 5.53
N LYS A 4 -2.46 20.59 4.96
CA LYS A 4 -1.08 21.01 4.65
C LYS A 4 -0.24 21.26 5.92
N THR A 5 -0.85 21.79 6.98
CA THR A 5 -0.13 22.08 8.24
C THR A 5 0.25 20.79 8.96
N ASP A 6 -0.63 19.79 8.94
CA ASP A 6 -0.40 18.50 9.61
C ASP A 6 0.63 17.65 8.87
N TYR A 7 0.63 17.66 7.54
CA TYR A 7 1.68 17.04 6.73
C TYR A 7 3.08 17.64 7.01
N ASN A 8 3.17 18.97 7.09
CA ASN A 8 4.43 19.65 7.42
C ASN A 8 4.94 19.32 8.84
N LYS A 9 4.04 19.10 9.78
CA LYS A 9 4.41 18.64 11.14
C LYS A 9 5.02 17.25 11.10
N MET A 10 4.37 16.31 10.41
CA MET A 10 4.89 14.95 10.25
C MET A 10 6.27 14.96 9.58
N ARG A 11 6.45 15.70 8.50
CA ARG A 11 7.73 15.83 7.79
C ARG A 11 8.83 16.38 8.71
N ARG A 12 8.53 17.40 9.53
CA ARG A 12 9.48 17.95 10.51
C ARG A 12 9.89 16.91 11.56
N LEU A 13 8.93 16.15 12.08
CA LEU A 13 9.21 15.10 13.07
C LEU A 13 10.10 13.99 12.50
N ILE A 14 9.90 13.60 11.25
CA ILE A 14 10.71 12.60 10.57
C ILE A 14 12.15 13.11 10.37
N ASN A 15 12.29 14.37 9.95
CA ASN A 15 13.60 14.99 9.69
C ASN A 15 14.41 15.30 10.98
N LEU A 16 13.81 15.11 12.17
CA LEU A 16 14.51 15.19 13.45
C LEU A 16 15.17 13.88 13.88
N ASP A 17 15.26 12.91 12.97
CA ASP A 17 15.86 11.61 13.27
C ASP A 17 17.34 11.71 13.63
N LYS A 18 17.81 10.83 14.51
CA LYS A 18 19.23 10.65 14.79
C LYS A 18 19.91 9.95 13.62
N LEU A 19 21.24 10.00 13.54
CA LEU A 19 22.03 9.35 12.50
C LEU A 19 21.79 7.84 12.40
N ASP A 20 21.42 7.19 13.48
CA ASP A 20 21.14 5.76 13.64
C ASP A 20 19.64 5.44 13.82
N GLY A 21 18.77 6.44 13.74
CA GLY A 21 17.32 6.28 13.87
C GLY A 21 16.67 5.81 12.56
N ASP A 22 15.52 5.14 12.66
CA ASP A 22 14.74 4.65 11.51
C ASP A 22 13.29 5.15 11.54
N ARG A 23 13.10 6.46 11.68
CA ARG A 23 11.75 7.06 11.63
C ARG A 23 11.08 6.88 10.27
N LYS A 24 11.88 6.86 9.20
CA LYS A 24 11.41 6.59 7.84
C LYS A 24 10.82 5.18 7.74
N GLY A 25 11.51 4.18 8.31
CA GLY A 25 11.02 2.80 8.40
C GLY A 25 9.77 2.68 9.27
N ILE A 26 9.70 3.39 10.40
CA ILE A 26 8.50 3.43 11.25
C ILE A 26 7.30 4.00 10.49
N ILE A 27 7.45 5.11 9.78
CA ILE A 27 6.38 5.71 8.96
C ILE A 27 5.95 4.76 7.84
N ARG A 28 6.92 4.13 7.16
CA ARG A 28 6.62 3.12 6.13
C ARG A 28 5.80 1.98 6.74
N ASN A 29 6.25 1.40 7.84
CA ASN A 29 5.54 0.31 8.51
C ASN A 29 4.10 0.70 8.88
N ILE A 30 3.90 1.90 9.46
CA ILE A 30 2.56 2.39 9.79
C ILE A 30 1.71 2.60 8.53
N ALA A 31 2.28 3.10 7.45
CA ALA A 31 1.56 3.30 6.19
C ALA A 31 1.12 1.98 5.56
N GLU A 32 1.96 0.94 5.63
CA GLU A 32 1.72 -0.40 5.07
C GLU A 32 0.73 -1.21 5.92
N THR A 33 0.94 -1.26 7.24
CA THR A 33 0.13 -2.08 8.15
C THR A 33 -1.10 -1.36 8.72
N GLY A 34 -1.13 -0.03 8.64
CA GLY A 34 -2.15 0.80 9.26
C GLY A 34 -2.00 0.97 10.77
N GLU A 35 -1.02 0.30 11.42
CA GLU A 35 -0.84 0.29 12.87
C GLU A 35 0.62 0.07 13.31
N ILE A 36 0.88 0.33 14.58
CA ILE A 36 2.15 0.03 15.24
C ILE A 36 1.90 -0.36 16.70
N THR A 37 2.65 -1.36 17.18
CA THR A 37 2.63 -1.75 18.61
C THR A 37 3.80 -1.10 19.32
N CYS A 38 3.51 -0.29 20.34
CA CYS A 38 4.53 0.41 21.13
C CYS A 38 4.12 0.56 22.59
N ARG A 39 5.04 1.03 23.42
CA ARG A 39 4.71 1.66 24.70
C ARG A 39 4.52 3.14 24.47
N LEU A 40 3.54 3.73 25.14
CA LEU A 40 3.31 5.17 25.07
C LEU A 40 4.10 5.86 26.17
N GLU A 41 5.02 6.73 25.79
CA GLU A 41 5.70 7.61 26.72
C GLU A 41 4.79 8.81 27.02
N GLU A 42 4.40 8.96 28.29
CA GLU A 42 3.51 10.06 28.71
C GLU A 42 4.24 11.40 28.82
N THR A 43 5.51 11.34 29.17
CA THR A 43 6.36 12.54 29.32
C THR A 43 7.74 12.28 28.75
N PHE A 44 8.24 13.19 27.94
CA PHE A 44 9.60 13.12 27.44
C PHE A 44 10.24 14.52 27.40
N PRO A 45 11.45 14.66 27.92
CA PRO A 45 12.22 15.89 27.82
C PRO A 45 12.53 16.24 26.36
N ALA A 46 12.70 17.52 26.06
CA ALA A 46 12.97 17.99 24.69
C ALA A 46 14.16 17.31 24.01
N HIS A 47 15.19 16.88 24.78
CA HIS A 47 16.34 16.16 24.23
C HIS A 47 16.02 14.72 23.78
N GLN A 48 14.92 14.11 24.26
CA GLN A 48 14.49 12.78 23.86
C GLN A 48 13.59 12.79 22.60
N ILE A 49 13.19 13.96 22.12
CA ILE A 49 12.35 14.08 20.90
C ILE A 49 13.03 13.42 19.69
N THR A 50 14.35 13.33 19.66
CA THR A 50 15.10 12.66 18.60
C THR A 50 15.23 11.15 18.78
N ASP A 51 14.74 10.58 19.90
CA ASP A 51 14.79 9.15 20.17
C ASP A 51 13.76 8.40 19.32
N PRO A 52 14.15 7.35 18.58
CA PRO A 52 13.23 6.53 17.79
C PRO A 52 12.11 5.89 18.61
N ASP A 53 12.38 5.48 19.84
CA ASP A 53 11.41 4.84 20.73
C ASP A 53 10.29 5.79 21.16
N VAL A 54 10.57 7.09 21.20
CA VAL A 54 9.59 8.15 21.53
C VAL A 54 8.73 8.52 20.31
N PHE A 55 9.18 8.19 19.12
CA PHE A 55 8.54 8.67 17.88
C PHE A 55 7.08 8.24 17.71
N PRO A 56 6.66 6.98 18.02
CA PRO A 56 5.25 6.60 17.98
C PRO A 56 4.39 7.42 18.96
N SER A 57 4.94 7.75 20.16
CA SER A 57 4.26 8.62 21.13
C SER A 57 4.07 10.04 20.60
N LEU A 58 5.07 10.60 19.92
CA LEU A 58 4.95 11.89 19.24
C LEU A 58 3.85 11.87 18.18
N LEU A 59 3.81 10.84 17.34
CA LEU A 59 2.76 10.69 16.32
C LEU A 59 1.36 10.62 16.96
N PHE A 60 1.23 9.93 18.09
CA PHE A 60 -0.02 9.87 18.83
C PHE A 60 -0.44 11.25 19.38
N TYR A 61 0.44 11.97 20.06
CA TYR A 61 0.13 13.30 20.61
C TYR A 61 -0.12 14.36 19.54
N TYR A 62 0.44 14.19 18.33
CA TYR A 62 0.13 15.05 17.19
C TYR A 62 -1.14 14.62 16.43
N GLY A 63 -1.86 13.59 16.90
CA GLY A 63 -3.10 13.12 16.29
C GLY A 63 -2.89 12.34 14.99
N MET A 64 -1.65 11.92 14.71
CA MET A 64 -1.31 11.08 13.56
C MET A 64 -1.61 9.60 13.81
N LEU A 65 -1.68 9.19 15.07
CA LEU A 65 -2.10 7.87 15.51
C LEU A 65 -3.19 7.98 16.58
N THR A 66 -3.95 6.91 16.76
CA THR A 66 -4.97 6.76 17.81
C THR A 66 -4.87 5.38 18.43
N ILE A 67 -5.29 5.23 19.69
CA ILE A 67 -5.32 3.92 20.36
C ILE A 67 -6.43 3.08 19.74
N LYS A 68 -6.08 1.89 19.23
CA LYS A 68 -7.02 0.88 18.73
C LYS A 68 -7.28 -0.22 19.74
N ALA A 69 -6.22 -0.69 20.40
CA ALA A 69 -6.29 -1.79 21.36
C ALA A 69 -5.12 -1.75 22.33
N THR A 70 -5.21 -2.60 23.37
CA THR A 70 -4.12 -2.87 24.31
C THR A 70 -3.69 -4.33 24.20
N ARG A 71 -2.38 -4.58 24.30
CA ARG A 71 -1.81 -5.92 24.29
C ARG A 71 -0.75 -6.04 25.40
N GLY A 72 -1.18 -6.52 26.56
CA GLY A 72 -0.34 -6.55 27.74
C GLY A 72 0.00 -5.13 28.22
N ASP A 73 1.29 -4.82 28.29
CA ASP A 73 1.83 -3.50 28.64
C ASP A 73 2.07 -2.57 27.43
N LYS A 74 1.65 -3.02 26.23
CA LYS A 74 1.81 -2.26 24.98
C LYS A 74 0.45 -1.81 24.44
N LEU A 75 0.48 -0.72 23.70
CA LEU A 75 -0.65 -0.21 22.95
C LEU A 75 -0.50 -0.54 21.46
N ILE A 76 -1.61 -0.88 20.83
CA ILE A 76 -1.73 -0.92 19.39
C ILE A 76 -2.29 0.43 18.96
N LEU A 77 -1.44 1.23 18.33
CA LEU A 77 -1.80 2.53 17.76
C LEU A 77 -2.07 2.37 16.29
N GLY A 78 -3.14 2.97 15.79
CA GLY A 78 -3.50 2.90 14.37
C GLY A 78 -3.80 4.26 13.77
N ILE A 79 -3.89 4.33 12.46
CA ILE A 79 -4.24 5.54 11.71
C ILE A 79 -5.69 5.93 12.04
N PRO A 80 -5.95 7.16 12.52
CA PRO A 80 -7.27 7.55 13.05
C PRO A 80 -8.36 7.67 11.98
N ASN A 81 -8.02 8.13 10.77
CA ASN A 81 -8.97 8.38 9.70
C ASN A 81 -8.29 8.48 8.33
N ASN A 82 -9.10 8.54 7.25
CA ASN A 82 -8.61 8.59 5.88
C ASN A 82 -7.79 9.85 5.55
N ASN A 83 -8.07 11.00 6.19
CA ASN A 83 -7.30 12.21 5.93
C ASN A 83 -5.85 12.07 6.42
N VAL A 84 -5.68 11.48 7.61
CA VAL A 84 -4.35 11.18 8.15
C VAL A 84 -3.69 10.06 7.33
N ARG A 85 -4.43 9.05 6.90
CA ARG A 85 -3.94 7.98 6.02
C ARG A 85 -3.34 8.54 4.72
N LYS A 86 -4.04 9.48 4.07
CA LYS A 86 -3.54 10.18 2.87
C LYS A 86 -2.20 10.91 3.12
N GLN A 87 -1.96 11.40 4.34
CA GLN A 87 -0.68 12.04 4.68
C GLN A 87 0.47 11.03 4.75
N TYR A 88 0.25 9.84 5.33
CA TYR A 88 1.23 8.75 5.29
C TYR A 88 1.55 8.33 3.86
N TYR A 89 0.54 8.20 3.00
CA TYR A 89 0.74 7.85 1.59
C TYR A 89 1.45 8.95 0.80
N SER A 90 1.15 10.22 1.07
CA SER A 90 1.87 11.34 0.46
C SER A 90 3.36 11.33 0.83
N TYR A 91 3.68 10.88 2.03
CA TYR A 91 5.07 10.72 2.46
C TYR A 91 5.77 9.55 1.73
N LEU A 92 5.11 8.40 1.58
CA LEU A 92 5.63 7.30 0.77
C LEU A 92 5.86 7.73 -0.68
N LEU A 93 4.92 8.48 -1.25
CA LEU A 93 5.04 9.03 -2.60
C LEU A 93 6.29 9.91 -2.76
N GLU A 94 6.55 10.79 -1.77
CA GLU A 94 7.76 11.63 -1.74
C GLU A 94 9.03 10.77 -1.73
N MET A 95 9.07 9.73 -0.90
CA MET A 95 10.20 8.79 -0.85
C MET A 95 10.48 8.09 -2.18
N PHE A 96 9.43 7.72 -2.91
CA PHE A 96 9.59 7.10 -4.24
C PHE A 96 9.93 8.13 -5.31
N SER A 97 9.38 9.34 -5.26
CA SER A 97 9.65 10.41 -6.24
C SER A 97 11.08 10.95 -6.16
N GLU A 98 11.75 10.84 -5.01
CA GLU A 98 13.19 11.13 -4.88
C GLU A 98 14.06 10.19 -5.73
N LYS A 99 13.56 8.97 -6.03
CA LYS A 99 14.31 7.97 -6.80
C LYS A 99 14.12 8.11 -8.32
N ALA A 100 12.91 8.46 -8.77
CA ALA A 100 12.63 8.69 -10.19
C ALA A 100 11.38 9.57 -10.38
N TYR A 101 11.40 10.38 -11.45
CA TYR A 101 10.23 11.16 -11.83
C TYR A 101 9.16 10.26 -12.44
N LEU A 102 7.94 10.32 -11.88
CA LEU A 102 6.74 9.74 -12.46
C LEU A 102 5.82 10.85 -12.97
N ASN A 103 5.28 10.66 -14.18
CA ASN A 103 4.25 11.56 -14.72
C ASN A 103 2.89 11.27 -14.07
N THR A 104 2.61 11.94 -12.95
CA THR A 104 1.36 11.77 -12.21
C THR A 104 0.13 12.27 -12.96
N ASN A 105 0.27 13.21 -13.90
CA ASN A 105 -0.84 13.67 -14.74
C ASN A 105 -1.31 12.53 -15.66
N GLN A 106 -0.37 11.86 -16.33
CA GLN A 106 -0.69 10.69 -17.17
C GLN A 106 -1.35 9.57 -16.35
N LEU A 107 -0.89 9.35 -15.13
CA LEU A 107 -1.52 8.37 -14.23
C LEU A 107 -2.96 8.75 -13.88
N THR A 108 -3.25 10.04 -13.72
CA THR A 108 -4.61 10.53 -13.46
C THR A 108 -5.55 10.24 -14.64
N ASP A 109 -5.06 10.38 -15.88
CA ASP A 109 -5.82 10.04 -17.07
C ASP A 109 -6.12 8.54 -17.14
N TYR A 110 -5.17 7.68 -16.80
CA TYR A 110 -5.40 6.24 -16.68
C TYR A 110 -6.44 5.88 -15.61
N TYR A 111 -6.46 6.57 -14.49
CA TYR A 111 -7.50 6.36 -13.47
C TYR A 111 -8.88 6.77 -13.97
N TYR A 112 -8.97 7.81 -14.79
CA TYR A 112 -10.22 8.17 -15.46
C TYR A 112 -10.69 7.04 -16.38
N ASP A 113 -9.82 6.52 -17.22
CA ASP A 113 -10.11 5.42 -18.14
C ASP A 113 -10.51 4.13 -17.40
N MET A 114 -9.85 3.84 -16.28
CA MET A 114 -10.24 2.75 -15.39
C MET A 114 -11.64 2.95 -14.81
N ALA A 115 -11.95 4.17 -14.36
CA ALA A 115 -13.22 4.47 -13.67
C ALA A 115 -14.43 4.40 -14.59
N TYR A 116 -14.31 4.87 -15.82
CA TYR A 116 -15.44 5.04 -16.73
C TYR A 116 -15.50 4.04 -17.88
N ASP A 117 -14.37 3.57 -18.35
CA ASP A 117 -14.25 2.71 -19.53
C ASP A 117 -13.77 1.28 -19.23
N GLY A 118 -13.34 1.01 -17.98
CA GLY A 118 -12.79 -0.29 -17.60
C GLY A 118 -11.42 -0.60 -18.22
N LYS A 119 -10.72 0.40 -18.78
CA LYS A 119 -9.40 0.26 -19.41
C LYS A 119 -8.31 0.29 -18.34
N TRP A 120 -8.12 -0.81 -17.68
CA TRP A 120 -7.23 -0.92 -16.53
C TRP A 120 -5.77 -1.28 -16.91
N ARG A 121 -5.58 -1.95 -18.07
CA ARG A 121 -4.29 -2.56 -18.41
C ARG A 121 -3.18 -1.52 -18.58
N GLU A 122 -3.45 -0.43 -19.24
CA GLU A 122 -2.48 0.64 -19.50
C GLU A 122 -2.06 1.33 -18.20
N GLY A 123 -3.00 1.60 -17.30
CA GLY A 123 -2.71 2.22 -16.00
C GLY A 123 -1.89 1.34 -15.09
N LEU A 124 -2.25 0.05 -14.97
CA LEU A 124 -1.49 -0.89 -14.15
C LEU A 124 -0.12 -1.23 -14.76
N GLN A 125 0.00 -1.30 -16.09
CA GLN A 125 1.28 -1.45 -16.78
C GLN A 125 2.19 -0.23 -16.51
N PHE A 126 1.63 0.99 -16.61
CA PHE A 126 2.38 2.20 -16.29
C PHE A 126 2.92 2.19 -14.86
N LEU A 127 2.12 1.74 -13.88
CA LEU A 127 2.57 1.58 -12.50
C LEU A 127 3.68 0.53 -12.38
N ALA A 128 3.54 -0.61 -13.03
CA ALA A 128 4.54 -1.68 -13.00
C ALA A 128 5.88 -1.23 -13.62
N ASP A 129 5.84 -0.55 -14.78
CA ASP A 129 7.03 0.00 -15.45
C ASP A 129 7.68 1.10 -14.60
N SER A 130 6.88 1.87 -13.90
CA SER A 130 7.34 2.93 -12.99
C SER A 130 8.01 2.34 -11.75
N TYR A 131 7.43 1.26 -11.19
CA TYR A 131 8.06 0.52 -10.10
C TYR A 131 9.45 -0.01 -10.49
N ALA A 132 9.58 -0.56 -11.69
CA ALA A 132 10.87 -1.02 -12.20
C ALA A 132 11.94 0.09 -12.27
N LYS A 133 11.53 1.34 -12.52
CA LYS A 133 12.45 2.50 -12.57
C LYS A 133 12.92 2.97 -11.20
N VAL A 134 12.07 2.89 -10.17
CA VAL A 134 12.40 3.37 -8.82
C VAL A 134 13.07 2.30 -7.96
N SER A 135 12.95 1.03 -8.35
CA SER A 135 13.51 -0.11 -7.61
C SER A 135 15.00 -0.28 -7.90
N SER A 136 15.75 -0.68 -6.91
CA SER A 136 17.19 -0.95 -6.99
C SER A 136 17.53 -2.35 -6.48
N VAL A 137 18.72 -2.83 -6.80
CA VAL A 137 19.23 -4.13 -6.34
C VAL A 137 19.25 -4.24 -4.80
N ARG A 138 19.40 -3.11 -4.09
CA ARG A 138 19.37 -3.07 -2.62
C ARG A 138 17.99 -3.29 -2.03
N ASP A 139 16.92 -3.02 -2.81
CA ASP A 139 15.53 -3.20 -2.37
C ASP A 139 15.10 -4.67 -2.37
N GLY A 140 15.94 -5.60 -2.85
CA GLY A 140 15.64 -7.03 -2.98
C GLY A 140 15.41 -7.81 -1.67
N ILE A 141 15.75 -7.25 -0.50
CA ILE A 141 15.52 -7.87 0.80
C ILE A 141 14.09 -7.62 1.29
N GLU A 142 13.49 -6.49 0.90
CA GLU A 142 12.11 -6.08 1.23
C GLU A 142 11.24 -5.92 -0.02
N ALA A 143 11.49 -6.73 -1.06
CA ALA A 143 10.90 -6.53 -2.38
C ALA A 143 9.36 -6.52 -2.36
N GLU A 144 8.74 -7.39 -1.58
CA GLU A 144 7.28 -7.48 -1.46
C GLU A 144 6.68 -6.23 -0.78
N ARG A 145 7.24 -5.82 0.35
CA ARG A 145 6.83 -4.59 1.05
C ARG A 145 7.03 -3.35 0.20
N ASN A 146 8.16 -3.27 -0.53
CA ASN A 146 8.42 -2.15 -1.42
C ASN A 146 7.42 -2.11 -2.58
N LEU A 147 7.02 -3.26 -3.13
CA LEU A 147 6.02 -3.38 -4.17
C LEU A 147 4.64 -2.91 -3.66
N GLN A 148 4.19 -3.44 -2.53
CA GLN A 148 2.92 -3.05 -1.91
C GLN A 148 2.91 -1.56 -1.54
N GLY A 149 3.98 -1.07 -0.90
CA GLY A 149 4.11 0.34 -0.53
C GLY A 149 4.09 1.28 -1.73
N PHE A 150 4.74 0.90 -2.85
CA PHE A 150 4.70 1.65 -4.09
C PHE A 150 3.28 1.72 -4.67
N PHE A 151 2.63 0.57 -4.85
CA PHE A 151 1.25 0.53 -5.36
C PHE A 151 0.29 1.29 -4.45
N MET A 152 0.42 1.14 -3.13
CA MET A 152 -0.37 1.88 -2.16
C MET A 152 -0.24 3.39 -2.33
N ALA A 153 0.99 3.91 -2.46
CA ALA A 153 1.24 5.34 -2.63
C ALA A 153 0.61 5.89 -3.91
N TYR A 154 0.81 5.20 -5.03
CA TYR A 154 0.36 5.69 -6.33
C TYR A 154 -1.11 5.42 -6.60
N LEU A 155 -1.68 4.30 -6.17
CA LEU A 155 -3.13 4.04 -6.26
C LEU A 155 -3.95 5.07 -5.47
N ASN A 156 -3.40 5.67 -4.42
CA ASN A 156 -4.09 6.72 -3.65
C ASN A 156 -4.03 8.12 -4.29
N LEU A 157 -3.36 8.30 -5.43
CA LEU A 157 -3.43 9.53 -6.22
C LEU A 157 -4.73 9.66 -7.01
N ASN A 158 -5.49 8.57 -7.16
CA ASN A 158 -6.78 8.61 -7.83
C ASN A 158 -7.82 9.39 -6.99
N ASN A 159 -8.82 9.95 -7.68
CA ASN A 159 -9.96 10.62 -7.05
C ASN A 159 -11.24 9.75 -7.07
N TYR A 160 -11.26 8.67 -7.83
CA TYR A 160 -12.46 7.89 -8.14
C TYR A 160 -12.72 6.76 -7.16
N TYR A 161 -11.69 6.38 -6.38
CA TYR A 161 -11.73 5.23 -5.50
C TYR A 161 -11.18 5.52 -4.11
N TYR A 162 -11.75 4.85 -3.13
CA TYR A 162 -11.11 4.65 -1.84
C TYR A 162 -10.26 3.38 -1.94
N THR A 163 -8.94 3.50 -1.89
CA THR A 163 -8.05 2.34 -1.89
C THR A 163 -8.05 1.71 -0.50
N ALA A 164 -8.55 0.48 -0.40
CA ALA A 164 -8.53 -0.31 0.82
C ALA A 164 -7.44 -1.39 0.71
N PRO A 165 -6.28 -1.19 1.37
CA PRO A 165 -5.26 -2.22 1.45
C PRO A 165 -5.67 -3.30 2.46
N GLU A 166 -5.21 -4.53 2.24
CA GLU A 166 -5.40 -5.65 3.16
C GLU A 166 -6.85 -5.79 3.67
N LEU A 167 -7.82 -5.63 2.75
CA LEU A 167 -9.20 -5.80 3.11
C LEU A 167 -9.52 -7.28 3.32
N GLU A 168 -10.01 -7.62 4.54
CA GLU A 168 -10.43 -8.97 4.86
C GLU A 168 -11.71 -9.34 4.07
N LEU A 169 -11.58 -10.37 3.24
CA LEU A 169 -12.62 -10.90 2.40
C LEU A 169 -12.63 -12.44 2.48
N ASN A 170 -13.72 -13.02 2.96
CA ASN A 170 -13.97 -14.47 2.91
C ASN A 170 -12.79 -15.33 3.43
N HIS A 171 -12.32 -15.02 4.64
CA HIS A 171 -11.18 -15.67 5.34
C HIS A 171 -9.78 -15.44 4.72
N GLY A 172 -9.62 -14.39 3.93
CA GLY A 172 -8.32 -13.95 3.43
C GLY A 172 -8.27 -12.44 3.28
N PHE A 173 -7.12 -11.93 2.86
CA PHE A 173 -6.90 -10.50 2.65
C PHE A 173 -6.53 -10.28 1.19
N CYS A 174 -7.25 -9.40 0.47
CA CYS A 174 -6.79 -8.93 -0.83
C CYS A 174 -5.76 -7.81 -0.65
N ASP A 175 -4.77 -7.73 -1.53
CA ASP A 175 -3.76 -6.67 -1.42
C ASP A 175 -4.38 -5.29 -1.57
N PHE A 176 -5.25 -5.07 -2.56
CA PHE A 176 -5.97 -3.81 -2.73
C PHE A 176 -7.38 -4.02 -3.25
N PHE A 177 -8.33 -3.30 -2.66
CA PHE A 177 -9.63 -3.08 -3.26
C PHE A 177 -9.81 -1.59 -3.58
N LEU A 178 -10.03 -1.27 -4.84
CA LEU A 178 -10.41 0.07 -5.30
C LEU A 178 -11.93 0.20 -5.21
N LEU A 179 -12.39 0.74 -4.09
CA LEU A 179 -13.80 0.93 -3.76
C LEU A 179 -14.33 2.19 -4.46
N PRO A 180 -15.42 2.12 -5.24
CA PRO A 180 -15.93 3.27 -5.98
C PRO A 180 -16.44 4.37 -5.04
N ASP A 181 -16.04 5.61 -5.30
CA ASP A 181 -16.60 6.80 -4.62
C ASP A 181 -17.81 7.34 -5.39
N LEU A 182 -18.93 6.61 -5.34
CA LEU A 182 -20.15 7.00 -6.06
C LEU A 182 -20.83 8.25 -5.49
N THR A 183 -20.40 8.74 -4.34
CA THR A 183 -20.89 9.99 -3.77
C THR A 183 -20.42 11.19 -4.58
N HIS A 184 -19.20 11.14 -5.12
CA HIS A 184 -18.59 12.24 -5.84
C HIS A 184 -18.46 11.98 -7.34
N TYR A 185 -18.31 10.71 -7.75
CA TYR A 185 -18.02 10.32 -9.12
C TYR A 185 -18.89 9.13 -9.55
N PRO A 186 -19.62 9.19 -10.68
CA PRO A 186 -20.43 8.09 -11.18
C PRO A 186 -19.55 7.05 -11.89
N THR A 187 -18.61 6.47 -11.15
CA THR A 187 -17.72 5.42 -11.67
C THR A 187 -18.50 4.17 -12.01
N LYS A 188 -18.07 3.45 -13.06
CA LYS A 188 -18.75 2.24 -13.55
C LYS A 188 -18.04 0.94 -13.17
N HIS A 189 -16.78 1.04 -12.76
CA HIS A 189 -15.89 -0.09 -12.53
C HIS A 189 -15.27 -0.03 -11.14
N SER A 190 -14.99 -1.18 -10.56
CA SER A 190 -14.25 -1.38 -9.30
C SER A 190 -13.25 -2.51 -9.47
N TYR A 191 -12.22 -2.57 -8.60
CA TYR A 191 -11.07 -3.45 -8.83
C TYR A 191 -10.62 -4.13 -7.56
N ILE A 192 -10.41 -5.45 -7.62
CA ILE A 192 -9.59 -6.19 -6.67
C ILE A 192 -8.25 -6.45 -7.36
N LEU A 193 -7.17 -6.05 -6.71
CA LEU A 193 -5.81 -6.28 -7.21
C LEU A 193 -5.07 -7.20 -6.25
N GLU A 194 -4.38 -8.18 -6.82
CA GLU A 194 -3.54 -9.13 -6.11
C GLU A 194 -2.12 -9.05 -6.66
N LEU A 195 -1.15 -8.75 -5.80
CA LEU A 195 0.26 -8.66 -6.15
C LEU A 195 0.97 -9.93 -5.73
N LYS A 196 1.73 -10.53 -6.61
CA LYS A 196 2.54 -11.70 -6.31
C LYS A 196 4.00 -11.45 -6.70
N LEU A 197 4.90 -11.73 -5.78
CA LEU A 197 6.33 -11.72 -6.05
C LEU A 197 6.79 -13.17 -6.26
N ILE A 198 7.38 -13.46 -7.42
CA ILE A 198 7.94 -14.77 -7.72
C ILE A 198 9.04 -15.08 -6.71
N PRO A 199 9.00 -16.23 -6.00
CA PRO A 199 10.01 -16.61 -5.04
C PRO A 199 11.37 -16.79 -5.75
N LYS A 200 12.45 -16.46 -5.07
CA LYS A 200 13.78 -16.70 -5.60
C LYS A 200 13.99 -18.20 -5.80
N LYS A 201 14.63 -18.57 -6.92
CA LYS A 201 15.00 -19.97 -7.18
C LYS A 201 15.91 -20.47 -6.09
N GLU A 202 15.50 -21.55 -5.41
CA GLU A 202 16.30 -22.18 -4.36
C GLU A 202 17.52 -22.89 -4.95
N LYS A 203 18.60 -22.95 -4.16
CA LYS A 203 19.83 -23.63 -4.58
C LYS A 203 19.56 -25.13 -4.76
N GLY A 204 19.81 -25.64 -5.97
CA GLY A 204 19.56 -27.04 -6.33
C GLY A 204 18.18 -27.34 -6.94
N MET A 205 17.30 -26.37 -7.02
CA MET A 205 16.02 -26.54 -7.71
C MET A 205 16.21 -26.61 -9.23
N THR A 206 15.56 -27.61 -9.89
CA THR A 206 15.58 -27.72 -11.35
C THR A 206 14.82 -26.58 -12.02
N ALA A 207 15.02 -26.36 -13.31
CA ALA A 207 14.29 -25.34 -14.06
C ALA A 207 12.79 -25.66 -14.14
N GLU A 208 12.45 -26.94 -14.34
CA GLU A 208 11.07 -27.42 -14.42
C GLU A 208 10.33 -27.26 -13.07
N ALA A 209 10.99 -27.62 -11.96
CA ALA A 209 10.42 -27.44 -10.62
C ALA A 209 10.18 -25.95 -10.31
N TYR A 210 11.09 -25.07 -10.73
CA TYR A 210 10.94 -23.63 -10.56
C TYR A 210 9.78 -23.08 -11.38
N GLN A 211 9.64 -23.45 -12.66
CA GLN A 211 8.51 -23.05 -13.50
C GLN A 211 7.18 -23.57 -12.95
N SER A 212 7.16 -24.80 -12.44
CA SER A 212 5.98 -25.38 -11.79
C SER A 212 5.56 -24.58 -10.54
N ALA A 213 6.54 -24.12 -9.73
CA ALA A 213 6.27 -23.29 -8.56
C ALA A 213 5.67 -21.93 -8.93
N ILE A 214 6.18 -21.28 -10.00
CA ILE A 214 5.65 -20.02 -10.53
C ILE A 214 4.20 -20.21 -11.01
N GLN A 215 3.93 -21.27 -11.77
CA GLN A 215 2.60 -21.56 -12.28
C GLN A 215 1.62 -21.88 -11.15
N LYS A 216 2.08 -22.64 -10.15
CA LYS A 216 1.28 -22.94 -8.96
C LYS A 216 0.91 -21.66 -8.20
N GLN A 217 1.87 -20.75 -7.96
CA GLN A 217 1.61 -19.45 -7.31
C GLN A 217 0.54 -18.67 -8.04
N TRP A 218 0.57 -18.67 -9.39
CA TRP A 218 -0.45 -18.03 -10.20
C TRP A 218 -1.82 -18.66 -10.01
N SER A 219 -1.92 -20.00 -10.11
CA SER A 219 -3.19 -20.72 -9.94
C SER A 219 -3.77 -20.55 -8.53
N ASP A 220 -2.91 -20.54 -7.51
CA ASP A 220 -3.33 -20.28 -6.12
C ASP A 220 -3.89 -18.86 -5.99
N ALA A 221 -3.25 -17.85 -6.62
CA ALA A 221 -3.74 -16.47 -6.64
C ALA A 221 -5.07 -16.33 -7.40
N GLU A 222 -5.26 -17.05 -8.52
CA GLU A 222 -6.54 -17.09 -9.24
C GLU A 222 -7.68 -17.65 -8.37
N ALA A 223 -7.43 -18.75 -7.66
CA ALA A 223 -8.40 -19.33 -6.75
C ALA A 223 -8.74 -18.36 -5.61
N GLN A 224 -7.73 -17.73 -5.05
CA GLN A 224 -7.84 -16.79 -3.94
C GLN A 224 -8.68 -15.55 -4.32
N ILE A 225 -8.38 -14.90 -5.43
CA ILE A 225 -9.08 -13.67 -5.84
C ILE A 225 -10.55 -13.96 -6.27
N LYS A 226 -10.83 -15.15 -6.83
CA LYS A 226 -12.19 -15.61 -7.10
C LYS A 226 -12.98 -15.79 -5.82
N GLN A 227 -12.38 -16.44 -4.81
CA GLN A 227 -12.99 -16.61 -3.49
C GLN A 227 -13.29 -15.25 -2.82
N TYR A 228 -12.41 -14.27 -2.97
CA TYR A 228 -12.65 -12.91 -2.47
C TYR A 228 -13.86 -12.26 -3.13
N ALA A 229 -13.97 -12.37 -4.47
CA ALA A 229 -15.04 -11.75 -5.23
C ALA A 229 -16.43 -12.32 -4.87
N GLU A 230 -16.50 -13.57 -4.40
CA GLU A 230 -17.73 -14.22 -3.96
C GLU A 230 -18.18 -13.80 -2.55
N ALA A 231 -17.34 -13.05 -1.81
CA ALA A 231 -17.72 -12.60 -0.48
C ALA A 231 -18.94 -11.66 -0.53
N PRO A 232 -20.00 -11.89 0.28
CA PRO A 232 -21.19 -11.02 0.29
C PRO A 232 -20.87 -9.55 0.54
N ARG A 233 -19.80 -9.28 1.27
CA ARG A 233 -19.30 -7.93 1.52
C ARG A 233 -18.85 -7.22 0.24
N VAL A 234 -18.30 -7.94 -0.73
CA VAL A 234 -17.84 -7.36 -2.01
C VAL A 234 -19.00 -6.81 -2.81
N GLU A 235 -20.15 -7.53 -2.83
CA GLU A 235 -21.34 -7.05 -3.52
C GLU A 235 -21.83 -5.70 -2.97
N ALA A 236 -21.82 -5.54 -1.64
CA ALA A 236 -22.17 -4.28 -1.01
C ALA A 236 -21.13 -3.18 -1.30
N LEU A 237 -19.84 -3.53 -1.29
CA LEU A 237 -18.73 -2.59 -1.47
C LEU A 237 -18.59 -2.09 -2.91
N ARG A 238 -18.83 -2.92 -3.92
CA ARG A 238 -18.77 -2.52 -5.33
C ARG A 238 -19.95 -1.65 -5.77
N GLN A 239 -21.03 -1.58 -4.98
CA GLN A 239 -22.18 -0.68 -5.17
C GLN A 239 -22.77 -0.75 -6.59
N GLY A 240 -22.85 -1.94 -7.19
CA GLY A 240 -23.39 -2.14 -8.53
C GLY A 240 -22.44 -1.85 -9.69
N THR A 241 -21.19 -1.44 -9.43
CA THR A 241 -20.17 -1.29 -10.47
C THR A 241 -19.71 -2.64 -11.00
N GLN A 242 -19.14 -2.66 -12.21
CA GLN A 242 -18.49 -3.85 -12.75
C GLN A 242 -17.19 -4.12 -11.98
N LEU A 243 -17.10 -5.31 -11.39
CA LEU A 243 -15.90 -5.73 -10.64
C LEU A 243 -14.89 -6.39 -11.56
N HIS A 244 -13.66 -5.90 -11.53
CA HIS A 244 -12.50 -6.48 -12.19
C HIS A 244 -11.59 -7.13 -11.15
N ARG A 245 -11.06 -8.31 -11.47
CA ARG A 245 -10.16 -9.09 -10.62
C ARG A 245 -8.84 -9.27 -11.34
N ILE A 246 -7.81 -8.60 -10.89
CA ILE A 246 -6.55 -8.49 -11.61
C ILE A 246 -5.42 -9.00 -10.74
N ILE A 247 -4.60 -9.89 -11.30
CA ILE A 247 -3.39 -10.40 -10.67
C ILE A 247 -2.20 -9.82 -11.41
N LEU A 248 -1.24 -9.27 -10.63
CA LEU A 248 0.04 -8.81 -11.12
C LEU A 248 1.14 -9.66 -10.47
N GLN A 249 1.87 -10.40 -11.27
CA GLN A 249 2.99 -11.23 -10.82
C GLN A 249 4.32 -10.60 -11.25
N PHE A 250 5.23 -10.42 -10.31
CA PHE A 250 6.51 -9.75 -10.51
C PHE A 250 7.68 -10.72 -10.33
N ASP A 251 8.69 -10.61 -11.19
CA ASP A 251 10.01 -11.20 -10.98
C ASP A 251 10.97 -10.10 -10.51
N GLY A 252 11.24 -10.09 -9.22
CA GLY A 252 11.92 -8.98 -8.58
C GLY A 252 11.13 -7.67 -8.75
N TRP A 253 11.67 -6.73 -9.53
CA TRP A 253 11.01 -5.45 -9.81
C TRP A 253 10.34 -5.37 -11.19
N LYS A 254 10.38 -6.44 -11.98
CA LYS A 254 9.79 -6.47 -13.32
C LYS A 254 8.45 -7.20 -13.31
N LEU A 255 7.47 -6.61 -13.97
CA LEU A 255 6.23 -7.30 -14.24
C LEU A 255 6.49 -8.52 -15.13
N PHE A 256 6.14 -9.70 -14.62
CA PHE A 256 6.27 -10.98 -15.33
C PHE A 256 4.96 -11.34 -16.05
N ARG A 257 3.84 -11.17 -15.35
CA ARG A 257 2.52 -11.47 -15.88
C ARG A 257 1.46 -10.58 -15.25
N MET A 258 0.43 -10.19 -16.03
CA MET A 258 -0.71 -9.43 -15.55
C MET A 258 -1.96 -9.81 -16.36
N ASP A 259 -2.98 -10.36 -15.69
CA ASP A 259 -4.24 -10.74 -16.32
C ASP A 259 -5.44 -10.49 -15.41
N GLU A 260 -6.61 -10.31 -16.04
CA GLU A 260 -7.92 -10.37 -15.39
C GLU A 260 -8.41 -11.81 -15.34
N VAL A 261 -8.99 -12.25 -14.22
CA VAL A 261 -9.36 -13.65 -13.94
C VAL A 261 -10.78 -13.80 -13.39
#